data_2ff5a1361ebcc35fe298496b50d355a1
#
_entry.id   2ff5a1361ebcc35fe298496b50d355a1
#
_cell.length_a   1.000
_cell.length_b   1.000
_cell.length_c   1.000
_cell.angle_alpha   90.00
_cell.angle_beta   90.00
_cell.angle_gamma   90.00
#
_symmetry.space_group_name_H-M   'P 1'
#
loop_
_entity.id
_entity.type
_entity.pdbx_description
1 polymer ?
#
loop_
_entity_poly.entity_id
_entity_poly.type
_entity_poly.pdbx_seq_one_letter_code
_entity_poly.pdbx_strand_id
1 'polypeptide(L)'
;MLTTDLHCNLDVIAFSGILDQLSGADVHMDDGDLTMTGSDPERVCVDALTQAVPSSTAKVATIGNHDSDATAARLRSQGWTVTDGSVQTVAGISVLGDDDADRTTTAGTKPRSGETTEQIATRLARVSCGRTPVDVVLIHQPATFDPLMKEGCAPLLLAGHVHAERGMTTAISPQTGRAVTGIVSGAGKGGTSLGSVTEDAFLHVLSFDSAGALVAWRAVILHPDASVTVGAWRPVPGISSGQETATMASTPDSSASATPVPTPTGAPQSTRPEDGSAPQEGAEPQGESESSDG
;
A
#
# COMPACT_ATOMS: atom_id res chain seq x y z
N MET A 1 -7.67 -0.96 -4.67
CA MET A 1 -6.62 -1.43 -3.76
C MET A 1 -5.69 -0.28 -3.44
N LEU A 2 -5.24 -0.15 -2.20
CA LEU A 2 -4.25 0.86 -1.78
C LEU A 2 -3.12 0.16 -1.02
N THR A 3 -1.90 0.43 -1.44
CA THR A 3 -0.64 0.10 -0.76
C THR A 3 0.14 1.38 -0.47
N THR A 4 0.98 1.34 0.54
CA THR A 4 1.93 2.40 0.89
C THR A 4 3.08 1.81 1.69
N ASP A 5 4.25 2.45 1.67
CA ASP A 5 5.39 2.09 2.50
C ASP A 5 5.76 0.60 2.38
N LEU A 6 5.83 0.08 1.15
CA LEU A 6 6.16 -1.33 0.89
C LEU A 6 7.64 -1.63 1.18
N HIS A 7 8.51 -0.63 1.07
CA HIS A 7 9.94 -0.71 1.39
C HIS A 7 10.61 -1.99 0.89
N CYS A 8 10.33 -2.36 -0.37
CA CYS A 8 10.88 -3.56 -1.00
C CYS A 8 10.54 -4.89 -0.31
N ASN A 9 9.49 -4.98 0.50
CA ASN A 9 9.07 -6.26 1.06
C ASN A 9 8.40 -7.12 -0.01
N LEU A 10 9.16 -8.05 -0.59
CA LEU A 10 8.70 -8.86 -1.73
C LEU A 10 7.54 -9.80 -1.38
N ASP A 11 7.42 -10.27 -0.14
CA ASP A 11 6.31 -11.12 0.30
C ASP A 11 5.02 -10.31 0.35
N VAL A 12 5.07 -9.07 0.87
CA VAL A 12 3.91 -8.16 0.89
C VAL A 12 3.54 -7.69 -0.51
N ILE A 13 4.53 -7.42 -1.36
CA ILE A 13 4.32 -7.10 -2.78
C ILE A 13 3.58 -8.25 -3.48
N ALA A 14 4.02 -9.49 -3.29
CA ALA A 14 3.34 -10.64 -3.86
C ALA A 14 1.92 -10.82 -3.30
N PHE A 15 1.74 -10.62 -2.00
CA PHE A 15 0.44 -10.68 -1.34
C PHE A 15 -0.52 -9.59 -1.84
N SER A 16 -0.03 -8.38 -2.13
CA SER A 16 -0.85 -7.29 -2.66
C SER A 16 -1.50 -7.66 -4.01
N GLY A 17 -0.75 -8.34 -4.88
CA GLY A 17 -1.29 -8.84 -6.15
C GLY A 17 -2.35 -9.93 -5.99
N ILE A 18 -2.18 -10.83 -5.01
CA ILE A 18 -3.22 -11.80 -4.64
C ILE A 18 -4.49 -11.09 -4.17
N LEU A 19 -4.32 -10.05 -3.36
CA LEU A 19 -5.44 -9.28 -2.83
C LEU A 19 -6.14 -8.46 -3.92
N ASP A 20 -5.41 -7.90 -4.90
CA ASP A 20 -5.99 -7.28 -6.10
C ASP A 20 -6.90 -8.26 -6.85
N GLN A 21 -6.39 -9.47 -7.08
CA GLN A 21 -7.15 -10.51 -7.79
C GLN A 21 -8.39 -10.95 -7.00
N LEU A 22 -8.26 -11.21 -5.70
CA LEU A 22 -9.37 -11.67 -4.85
C LEU A 22 -10.43 -10.60 -4.62
N SER A 23 -10.03 -9.33 -4.55
CA SER A 23 -10.97 -8.20 -4.40
C SER A 23 -11.59 -7.76 -5.72
N GLY A 24 -11.05 -8.22 -6.87
CA GLY A 24 -11.46 -7.75 -8.19
C GLY A 24 -11.16 -6.27 -8.40
N ALA A 25 -9.99 -5.80 -7.91
CA ALA A 25 -9.64 -4.39 -7.96
C ALA A 25 -9.51 -3.87 -9.40
N ASP A 26 -10.26 -2.82 -9.73
CA ASP A 26 -10.15 -2.11 -11.00
C ASP A 26 -8.90 -1.21 -11.04
N VAL A 27 -8.47 -0.71 -9.89
CA VAL A 27 -7.31 0.17 -9.73
C VAL A 27 -6.45 -0.27 -8.54
N HIS A 28 -5.15 -0.37 -8.76
CA HIS A 28 -4.12 -0.43 -7.73
C HIS A 28 -3.50 0.95 -7.56
N MET A 29 -3.61 1.51 -6.36
CA MET A 29 -3.00 2.77 -5.94
C MET A 29 -1.83 2.48 -5.01
N ASP A 30 -0.65 2.96 -5.33
CA ASP A 30 0.52 2.92 -4.47
C ASP A 30 0.86 4.33 -3.99
N ASP A 31 0.90 4.52 -2.68
CA ASP A 31 1.02 5.84 -2.07
C ASP A 31 2.48 6.20 -1.70
N GLY A 32 3.43 5.55 -2.38
CA GLY A 32 4.84 5.85 -2.24
C GLY A 32 5.57 5.00 -1.20
N ASP A 33 6.88 5.25 -1.13
CA ASP A 33 7.84 4.48 -0.35
C ASP A 33 7.82 2.97 -0.74
N LEU A 34 7.73 2.72 -2.05
CA LEU A 34 7.87 1.39 -2.63
C LEU A 34 9.29 0.85 -2.39
N THR A 35 10.30 1.72 -2.44
CA THR A 35 11.72 1.38 -2.27
C THR A 35 12.27 1.79 -0.90
N MET A 36 13.44 1.26 -0.52
CA MET A 36 14.12 1.62 0.73
C MET A 36 14.96 2.89 0.59
N THR A 37 15.58 3.09 -0.56
CA THR A 37 16.50 4.20 -0.85
C THR A 37 16.39 4.69 -2.28
N GLY A 38 15.57 4.06 -3.12
CA GLY A 38 15.44 4.37 -4.54
C GLY A 38 16.72 4.15 -5.34
N SER A 39 17.57 3.22 -4.90
CA SER A 39 18.80 2.85 -5.59
C SER A 39 18.53 1.95 -6.80
N ASP A 40 19.48 1.89 -7.76
CA ASP A 40 19.31 1.07 -8.96
C ASP A 40 19.00 -0.41 -8.71
N PRO A 41 19.60 -1.09 -7.73
CA PRO A 41 19.22 -2.47 -7.41
C PRO A 41 17.76 -2.64 -7.02
N GLU A 42 17.13 -1.62 -6.42
CA GLU A 42 15.76 -1.68 -5.92
C GLU A 42 14.70 -1.59 -7.03
N ARG A 43 15.11 -1.39 -8.30
CA ARG A 43 14.20 -1.58 -9.45
C ARG A 43 13.51 -2.95 -9.46
N VAL A 44 14.11 -3.96 -8.82
CA VAL A 44 13.50 -5.28 -8.66
C VAL A 44 12.17 -5.20 -7.91
N CYS A 45 12.01 -4.27 -6.99
CA CYS A 45 10.78 -4.08 -6.20
C CYS A 45 9.67 -3.50 -7.07
N VAL A 46 10.02 -2.52 -7.93
CA VAL A 46 9.11 -1.96 -8.94
C VAL A 46 8.64 -3.05 -9.92
N ASP A 47 9.59 -3.87 -10.37
CA ASP A 47 9.30 -4.97 -11.31
C ASP A 47 8.39 -6.01 -10.65
N ALA A 48 8.68 -6.37 -9.40
CA ALA A 48 7.90 -7.33 -8.63
C ALA A 48 6.46 -6.83 -8.42
N LEU A 49 6.27 -5.56 -8.00
CA LEU A 49 4.94 -4.99 -7.83
C LEU A 49 4.17 -4.95 -9.14
N THR A 50 4.83 -4.52 -10.22
CA THR A 50 4.18 -4.49 -11.54
C THR A 50 3.75 -5.87 -12.02
N GLN A 51 4.56 -6.90 -11.75
CA GLN A 51 4.23 -8.29 -12.10
C GLN A 51 3.14 -8.87 -11.20
N ALA A 52 3.10 -8.49 -9.93
CA ALA A 52 2.09 -8.96 -8.98
C ALA A 52 0.69 -8.42 -9.31
N VAL A 53 0.59 -7.13 -9.66
CA VAL A 53 -0.68 -6.48 -10.00
C VAL A 53 -1.23 -7.05 -11.31
N PRO A 54 -2.48 -7.55 -11.35
CA PRO A 54 -3.09 -8.11 -12.56
C PRO A 54 -3.02 -7.13 -13.74
N SER A 55 -2.80 -7.66 -14.95
CA SER A 55 -2.65 -6.83 -16.16
C SER A 55 -3.93 -6.05 -16.52
N SER A 56 -5.09 -6.52 -16.07
CA SER A 56 -6.38 -5.85 -16.24
C SER A 56 -6.60 -4.71 -15.25
N THR A 57 -5.85 -4.66 -14.15
CA THR A 57 -5.96 -3.63 -13.11
C THR A 57 -5.16 -2.41 -13.54
N ALA A 58 -5.82 -1.25 -13.57
CA ALA A 58 -5.13 0.02 -13.80
C ALA A 58 -4.22 0.37 -12.61
N LYS A 59 -3.12 1.11 -12.89
CA LYS A 59 -2.05 1.32 -11.91
C LYS A 59 -1.75 2.81 -11.78
N VAL A 60 -1.75 3.31 -10.55
CA VAL A 60 -1.33 4.68 -10.25
C VAL A 60 -0.45 4.68 -9.02
N ALA A 61 0.59 5.51 -9.02
CA ALA A 61 1.49 5.68 -7.90
C ALA A 61 1.85 7.15 -7.68
N THR A 62 2.05 7.51 -6.43
CA THR A 62 2.83 8.70 -6.06
C THR A 62 4.22 8.29 -5.61
N ILE A 63 5.13 9.25 -5.46
CA ILE A 63 6.52 9.00 -5.11
C ILE A 63 6.75 9.49 -3.68
N GLY A 64 7.10 8.55 -2.80
CA GLY A 64 7.42 8.83 -1.42
C GLY A 64 8.85 9.34 -1.23
N ASN A 65 9.21 9.70 -0.01
CA ASN A 65 10.54 10.24 0.27
C ASN A 65 11.67 9.20 0.11
N HIS A 66 11.40 7.92 0.20
CA HIS A 66 12.37 6.85 -0.05
C HIS A 66 12.51 6.50 -1.53
N ASP A 67 11.57 6.91 -2.39
CA ASP A 67 11.64 6.66 -3.83
C ASP A 67 12.49 7.68 -4.57
N SER A 68 13.04 7.32 -5.71
CA SER A 68 13.86 8.19 -6.57
C SER A 68 13.16 8.53 -7.88
N ASP A 69 13.72 9.52 -8.60
CA ASP A 69 13.29 9.82 -9.97
C ASP A 69 13.47 8.60 -10.90
N ALA A 70 14.45 7.73 -10.60
CA ALA A 70 14.62 6.46 -11.30
C ALA A 70 13.49 5.47 -10.97
N THR A 71 13.01 5.46 -9.73
CA THR A 71 11.81 4.69 -9.33
C THR A 71 10.59 5.16 -10.12
N ALA A 72 10.35 6.48 -10.17
CA ALA A 72 9.27 7.09 -10.95
C ALA A 72 9.37 6.76 -12.45
N ALA A 73 10.58 6.90 -13.03
CA ALA A 73 10.82 6.58 -14.44
C ALA A 73 10.58 5.10 -14.72
N ARG A 74 10.97 4.20 -13.81
CA ARG A 74 10.75 2.76 -13.94
C ARG A 74 9.26 2.42 -13.90
N LEU A 75 8.51 2.96 -12.93
CA LEU A 75 7.05 2.80 -12.86
C LEU A 75 6.38 3.24 -14.17
N ARG A 76 6.68 4.45 -14.67
CA ARG A 76 6.14 4.95 -15.95
C ARG A 76 6.45 4.02 -17.12
N SER A 77 7.68 3.50 -17.19
CA SER A 77 8.10 2.57 -18.26
C SER A 77 7.34 1.25 -18.24
N GLN A 78 6.74 0.89 -17.11
CA GLN A 78 5.96 -0.33 -16.90
C GLN A 78 4.44 -0.08 -16.91
N GLY A 79 4.01 1.10 -17.38
CA GLY A 79 2.60 1.41 -17.59
C GLY A 79 1.86 1.93 -16.35
N TRP A 80 2.57 2.34 -15.30
CA TRP A 80 1.97 3.05 -14.19
C TRP A 80 1.73 4.51 -14.55
N THR A 81 0.60 5.03 -14.16
CA THR A 81 0.38 6.47 -14.05
C THR A 81 1.10 6.94 -12.78
N VAL A 82 2.11 7.80 -12.92
CA VAL A 82 2.81 8.39 -11.77
C VAL A 82 2.38 9.84 -11.65
N THR A 83 1.91 10.22 -10.48
CA THR A 83 1.43 11.59 -10.21
C THR A 83 2.52 12.63 -10.46
N ASP A 84 2.11 13.84 -10.87
CA ASP A 84 3.02 14.90 -11.32
C ASP A 84 2.50 16.32 -11.00
N GLY A 85 1.61 16.45 -10.01
CA GLY A 85 0.99 17.70 -9.64
C GLY A 85 -0.20 18.12 -10.51
N SER A 86 -0.54 17.31 -11.52
CA SER A 86 -1.73 17.52 -12.37
C SER A 86 -2.82 16.49 -12.11
N VAL A 87 -4.06 16.78 -12.49
CA VAL A 87 -5.18 15.83 -12.40
C VAL A 87 -5.06 14.82 -13.54
N GLN A 88 -5.02 13.54 -13.19
CA GLN A 88 -4.93 12.43 -14.14
C GLN A 88 -6.15 11.52 -13.98
N THR A 89 -6.62 10.89 -15.06
CA THR A 89 -7.75 9.96 -15.00
C THR A 89 -7.24 8.52 -15.13
N VAL A 90 -7.55 7.70 -14.13
CA VAL A 90 -7.16 6.29 -14.06
C VAL A 90 -8.41 5.43 -13.85
N ALA A 91 -8.76 4.61 -14.84
CA ALA A 91 -9.98 3.80 -14.83
C ALA A 91 -11.27 4.55 -14.44
N GLY A 92 -11.37 5.81 -14.87
CA GLY A 92 -12.55 6.66 -14.60
C GLY A 92 -12.48 7.46 -13.29
N ILE A 93 -11.45 7.24 -12.45
CA ILE A 93 -11.21 8.02 -11.22
C ILE A 93 -10.23 9.15 -11.54
N SER A 94 -10.57 10.38 -11.12
CA SER A 94 -9.70 11.56 -11.24
C SER A 94 -8.77 11.65 -10.04
N VAL A 95 -7.49 11.36 -10.25
CA VAL A 95 -6.45 11.32 -9.22
C VAL A 95 -5.56 12.55 -9.34
N LEU A 96 -5.30 13.22 -8.23
CA LEU A 96 -4.32 14.29 -8.08
C LEU A 96 -3.28 13.87 -7.06
N GLY A 97 -2.02 14.07 -7.34
CA GLY A 97 -0.92 13.81 -6.40
C GLY A 97 0.37 14.40 -6.93
N ASP A 98 1.41 14.34 -6.13
CA ASP A 98 2.74 14.79 -6.50
C ASP A 98 3.80 14.04 -5.70
N ASP A 99 5.06 14.13 -6.14
CA ASP A 99 6.21 13.57 -5.44
C ASP A 99 6.35 14.21 -4.04
N ASP A 100 6.86 13.44 -3.08
CA ASP A 100 7.22 13.95 -1.76
C ASP A 100 8.24 15.10 -1.89
N ALA A 101 8.11 16.13 -1.05
CA ALA A 101 9.03 17.26 -1.00
C ALA A 101 10.46 16.85 -0.67
N ASP A 102 10.61 15.77 0.09
CA ASP A 102 11.89 15.29 0.60
C ASP A 102 12.35 14.01 -0.12
N ARG A 103 13.65 13.77 -0.03
CA ARG A 103 14.31 12.57 -0.51
C ARG A 103 15.17 11.98 0.60
N THR A 104 14.85 10.77 1.02
CA THR A 104 15.58 10.01 2.04
C THR A 104 16.47 8.95 1.40
N THR A 105 17.73 8.93 1.81
CA THR A 105 18.75 7.97 1.38
C THR A 105 19.55 7.50 2.59
N THR A 106 20.51 6.61 2.40
CA THR A 106 21.47 6.23 3.43
C THR A 106 22.30 7.41 3.98
N ALA A 107 22.37 8.51 3.24
CA ALA A 107 23.07 9.74 3.65
C ALA A 107 22.15 10.72 4.42
N GLY A 108 20.90 10.34 4.67
CA GLY A 108 19.88 11.16 5.36
C GLY A 108 18.85 11.76 4.41
N THR A 109 17.99 12.61 4.97
CA THR A 109 16.89 13.27 4.26
C THR A 109 17.32 14.65 3.77
N LYS A 110 16.94 14.99 2.54
CA LYS A 110 17.18 16.29 1.89
C LYS A 110 15.97 16.69 1.06
N PRO A 111 15.69 17.99 0.88
CA PRO A 111 14.67 18.45 -0.06
C PRO A 111 14.92 17.89 -1.48
N ARG A 112 13.85 17.38 -2.12
CA ARG A 112 13.89 16.85 -3.49
C ARG A 112 13.85 17.98 -4.51
N SER A 113 12.92 18.91 -4.32
CA SER A 113 12.69 20.07 -5.19
C SER A 113 12.84 21.38 -4.41
N GLY A 114 12.57 22.50 -5.04
CA GLY A 114 12.54 23.79 -4.37
C GLY A 114 11.28 24.06 -3.52
N GLU A 115 10.29 23.16 -3.51
CA GLU A 115 9.05 23.30 -2.74
C GLU A 115 9.13 22.52 -1.42
N THR A 116 8.55 23.09 -0.37
CA THR A 116 8.33 22.38 0.90
C THR A 116 7.01 21.59 0.84
N THR A 117 6.82 20.64 1.75
CA THR A 117 5.56 19.89 1.91
C THR A 117 4.35 20.83 2.00
N GLU A 118 4.45 21.94 2.72
CA GLU A 118 3.37 22.94 2.86
C GLU A 118 3.11 23.68 1.52
N GLN A 119 4.14 23.97 0.74
CA GLN A 119 3.99 24.61 -0.57
C GLN A 119 3.33 23.65 -1.56
N ILE A 120 3.72 22.39 -1.60
CA ILE A 120 3.08 21.34 -2.39
C ILE A 120 1.60 21.21 -1.97
N ALA A 121 1.32 21.09 -0.67
CA ALA A 121 -0.05 21.00 -0.14
C ALA A 121 -0.93 22.19 -0.59
N THR A 122 -0.41 23.40 -0.47
CA THR A 122 -1.11 24.64 -0.89
C THR A 122 -1.35 24.68 -2.40
N ARG A 123 -0.37 24.22 -3.19
CA ARG A 123 -0.51 24.13 -4.65
C ARG A 123 -1.54 23.09 -5.04
N LEU A 124 -1.50 21.88 -4.47
CA LEU A 124 -2.44 20.80 -4.75
C LEU A 124 -3.86 21.17 -4.31
N ALA A 125 -4.03 21.86 -3.17
CA ALA A 125 -5.33 22.38 -2.73
C ALA A 125 -5.92 23.33 -3.77
N ARG A 126 -5.10 24.21 -4.36
CA ARG A 126 -5.54 25.12 -5.44
C ARG A 126 -5.87 24.37 -6.73
N VAL A 127 -5.07 23.36 -7.10
CA VAL A 127 -5.31 22.54 -8.30
C VAL A 127 -6.61 21.74 -8.13
N SER A 128 -6.87 21.18 -6.95
CA SER A 128 -8.11 20.42 -6.67
C SER A 128 -9.36 21.25 -6.82
N CYS A 129 -9.27 22.57 -6.61
CA CYS A 129 -10.37 23.52 -6.81
C CYS A 129 -10.43 24.08 -8.26
N GLY A 130 -9.69 23.50 -9.17
CA GLY A 130 -9.67 23.88 -10.57
C GLY A 130 -10.92 23.47 -11.34
N ARG A 131 -10.83 23.49 -12.67
CA ARG A 131 -11.96 23.14 -13.55
C ARG A 131 -12.24 21.64 -13.64
N THR A 132 -11.18 20.82 -13.49
CA THR A 132 -11.28 19.36 -13.54
C THR A 132 -11.59 18.88 -12.12
N PRO A 133 -12.71 18.17 -11.90
CA PRO A 133 -13.01 17.56 -10.60
C PRO A 133 -11.91 16.60 -10.19
N VAL A 134 -11.69 16.48 -8.88
CA VAL A 134 -10.76 15.51 -8.28
C VAL A 134 -11.55 14.59 -7.38
N ASP A 135 -11.45 13.29 -7.60
CA ASP A 135 -12.08 12.27 -6.76
C ASP A 135 -11.16 11.86 -5.61
N VAL A 136 -9.86 11.75 -5.88
CA VAL A 136 -8.85 11.29 -4.93
C VAL A 136 -7.60 12.17 -5.01
N VAL A 137 -7.09 12.60 -3.85
CA VAL A 137 -5.71 13.08 -3.72
C VAL A 137 -4.88 11.94 -3.15
N LEU A 138 -3.88 11.50 -3.90
CA LEU A 138 -2.91 10.48 -3.53
C LEU A 138 -1.57 11.16 -3.25
N ILE A 139 -1.16 11.26 -1.99
CA ILE A 139 0.01 12.03 -1.57
C ILE A 139 0.66 11.39 -0.35
N HIS A 140 1.95 11.08 -0.42
CA HIS A 140 2.65 10.30 0.58
C HIS A 140 2.60 10.90 2.01
N GLN A 141 2.75 12.23 2.13
CA GLN A 141 2.83 12.94 3.42
C GLN A 141 1.46 13.37 3.96
N PRO A 142 0.96 12.84 5.09
CA PRO A 142 -0.31 13.28 5.68
C PRO A 142 -0.27 14.74 6.18
N ALA A 143 0.90 15.33 6.36
CA ALA A 143 1.05 16.75 6.67
C ALA A 143 0.49 17.68 5.57
N THR A 144 0.23 17.16 4.36
CA THR A 144 -0.42 17.89 3.26
C THR A 144 -1.94 18.02 3.42
N PHE A 145 -2.57 17.28 4.33
CA PHE A 145 -4.03 17.21 4.44
C PHE A 145 -4.68 18.55 4.86
N ASP A 146 -4.07 19.32 5.75
CA ASP A 146 -4.70 20.52 6.32
C ASP A 146 -5.15 21.54 5.26
N PRO A 147 -4.32 21.98 4.31
CA PRO A 147 -4.77 22.89 3.25
C PRO A 147 -5.84 22.27 2.34
N LEU A 148 -5.72 20.99 2.01
CA LEU A 148 -6.68 20.26 1.16
C LEU A 148 -8.04 20.11 1.84
N MET A 149 -8.07 19.75 3.13
CA MET A 149 -9.31 19.67 3.92
C MET A 149 -9.96 21.04 4.09
N LYS A 150 -9.15 22.09 4.26
CA LYS A 150 -9.65 23.46 4.39
C LYS A 150 -10.35 23.93 3.11
N GLU A 151 -9.72 23.76 1.96
CA GLU A 151 -10.31 24.13 0.66
C GLU A 151 -11.50 23.22 0.29
N GLY A 152 -11.45 21.93 0.61
CA GLY A 152 -12.57 21.00 0.51
C GLY A 152 -13.08 20.72 -0.91
N CYS A 153 -12.19 20.78 -1.89
CA CYS A 153 -12.54 20.54 -3.29
C CYS A 153 -12.37 19.07 -3.70
N ALA A 154 -11.46 18.33 -3.08
CA ALA A 154 -11.31 16.89 -3.23
C ALA A 154 -11.99 16.18 -2.06
N PRO A 155 -12.86 15.17 -2.30
CA PRO A 155 -13.60 14.49 -1.24
C PRO A 155 -12.75 13.46 -0.45
N LEU A 156 -11.69 12.91 -1.06
CA LEU A 156 -10.85 11.86 -0.49
C LEU A 156 -9.37 12.22 -0.58
N LEU A 157 -8.68 12.09 0.55
CA LEU A 157 -7.24 12.25 0.67
C LEU A 157 -6.65 10.93 1.20
N LEU A 158 -5.63 10.41 0.54
CA LEU A 158 -4.92 9.19 0.92
C LEU A 158 -3.46 9.52 1.22
N ALA A 159 -2.93 9.01 2.34
CA ALA A 159 -1.54 9.16 2.72
C ALA A 159 -1.00 7.96 3.51
N GLY A 160 0.31 7.77 3.48
CA GLY A 160 1.07 6.78 4.24
C GLY A 160 2.11 7.42 5.18
N HIS A 161 3.39 7.15 4.94
CA HIS A 161 4.58 7.74 5.55
C HIS A 161 4.78 7.47 7.05
N VAL A 162 3.74 7.52 7.85
CA VAL A 162 3.87 7.46 9.33
C VAL A 162 4.02 6.03 9.88
N HIS A 163 3.97 5.03 9.02
CA HIS A 163 4.08 3.60 9.34
C HIS A 163 3.11 3.11 10.43
N ALA A 164 2.03 3.83 10.64
CA ALA A 164 1.03 3.49 11.64
C ALA A 164 -0.37 3.66 11.08
N GLU A 165 -1.20 2.64 11.24
CA GLU A 165 -2.61 2.70 10.87
C GLU A 165 -3.33 3.74 11.74
N ARG A 166 -3.64 4.91 11.17
CA ARG A 166 -4.43 5.96 11.83
C ARG A 166 -5.88 5.93 11.39
N GLY A 167 -6.15 5.20 10.30
CA GLY A 167 -7.48 5.04 9.74
C GLY A 167 -8.05 6.31 9.13
N MET A 168 -9.36 6.44 9.23
CA MET A 168 -10.15 7.46 8.55
C MET A 168 -10.55 8.60 9.48
N THR A 169 -10.37 9.84 9.01
CA THR A 169 -10.90 11.06 9.62
C THR A 169 -11.76 11.80 8.60
N THR A 170 -12.89 12.35 9.02
CA THR A 170 -13.74 13.19 8.17
C THR A 170 -13.91 14.53 8.82
N ALA A 171 -13.73 15.61 8.04
CA ALA A 171 -13.94 16.99 8.46
C ALA A 171 -14.84 17.73 7.46
N ILE A 172 -15.54 18.75 7.94
CA ILE A 172 -16.29 19.63 7.07
C ILE A 172 -15.40 20.82 6.70
N SER A 173 -15.19 21.00 5.40
CA SER A 173 -14.42 22.13 4.88
C SER A 173 -15.09 23.46 5.26
N PRO A 174 -14.35 24.39 5.87
CA PRO A 174 -14.87 25.72 6.17
C PRO A 174 -15.12 26.57 4.91
N GLN A 175 -14.50 26.24 3.78
CA GLN A 175 -14.62 26.98 2.54
C GLN A 175 -15.83 26.54 1.70
N THR A 176 -16.06 25.24 1.61
CA THR A 176 -17.10 24.67 0.74
C THR A 176 -18.30 24.11 1.50
N GLY A 177 -18.19 23.89 2.81
CA GLY A 177 -19.19 23.16 3.60
C GLY A 177 -19.29 21.66 3.26
N ARG A 178 -18.39 21.14 2.44
CA ARG A 178 -18.37 19.74 2.01
C ARG A 178 -17.58 18.88 3.01
N ALA A 179 -17.99 17.63 3.14
CA ALA A 179 -17.21 16.64 3.87
C ALA A 179 -15.96 16.25 3.06
N VAL A 180 -14.81 16.23 3.71
CA VAL A 180 -13.55 15.71 3.18
C VAL A 180 -13.07 14.58 4.09
N THR A 181 -12.76 13.45 3.51
CA THR A 181 -12.28 12.27 4.22
C THR A 181 -10.79 12.10 3.95
N GLY A 182 -9.99 12.00 5.01
CA GLY A 182 -8.59 11.62 4.96
C GLY A 182 -8.40 10.22 5.51
N ILE A 183 -7.61 9.39 4.83
CA ILE A 183 -7.18 8.08 5.30
C ILE A 183 -5.66 8.09 5.39
N VAL A 184 -5.13 7.82 6.58
CA VAL A 184 -3.71 7.57 6.78
C VAL A 184 -3.52 6.09 7.01
N SER A 185 -2.93 5.43 6.03
CA SER A 185 -2.76 3.99 5.95
C SER A 185 -1.59 3.50 6.81
N GLY A 186 -1.70 2.32 7.37
CA GLY A 186 -0.57 1.60 7.94
C GLY A 186 0.38 1.10 6.85
N ALA A 187 1.65 0.92 7.21
CA ALA A 187 2.68 0.54 6.27
C ALA A 187 2.54 -0.91 5.78
N GLY A 188 2.78 -1.10 4.48
CA GLY A 188 2.91 -2.42 3.84
C GLY A 188 4.26 -3.08 4.05
N LYS A 189 5.22 -2.44 4.74
CA LYS A 189 6.59 -2.95 4.86
C LYS A 189 6.72 -4.27 5.63
N GLY A 190 5.80 -4.55 6.56
CA GLY A 190 5.83 -5.80 7.33
C GLY A 190 7.12 -6.04 8.11
N GLY A 191 7.75 -4.98 8.62
CA GLY A 191 9.08 -4.99 9.21
C GLY A 191 10.14 -4.40 8.27
N THR A 192 11.42 -4.66 8.55
CA THR A 192 12.55 -4.09 7.79
C THR A 192 13.25 -5.11 6.89
N SER A 193 12.79 -6.35 6.87
CA SER A 193 13.44 -7.43 6.11
C SER A 193 12.93 -7.49 4.67
N LEU A 194 13.86 -7.56 3.72
CA LEU A 194 13.54 -7.83 2.33
C LEU A 194 12.99 -9.26 2.19
N GLY A 195 11.71 -9.40 1.90
CA GLY A 195 11.09 -10.70 1.60
C GLY A 195 10.61 -11.49 2.82
N SER A 196 10.60 -10.93 4.02
CA SER A 196 10.02 -11.58 5.20
C SER A 196 9.14 -10.62 5.98
N VAL A 197 7.94 -11.07 6.33
CA VAL A 197 7.04 -10.31 7.20
C VAL A 197 7.41 -10.57 8.65
N THR A 198 7.92 -9.57 9.36
CA THR A 198 8.33 -9.66 10.77
C THR A 198 7.47 -8.80 11.69
N GLU A 199 6.66 -7.92 11.14
CA GLU A 199 5.65 -7.08 11.79
C GLU A 199 4.38 -7.10 10.95
N ASP A 200 3.27 -6.67 11.50
CA ASP A 200 2.01 -6.55 10.75
C ASP A 200 2.19 -5.64 9.52
N ALA A 201 1.77 -6.14 8.36
CA ALA A 201 1.72 -5.38 7.12
C ALA A 201 0.27 -5.01 6.79
N PHE A 202 0.02 -3.73 6.49
CA PHE A 202 -1.31 -3.20 6.24
C PHE A 202 -1.52 -2.93 4.75
N LEU A 203 -2.63 -3.41 4.24
CA LEU A 203 -3.14 -3.12 2.89
C LEU A 203 -4.61 -2.72 3.00
N HIS A 204 -5.12 -1.95 2.04
CA HIS A 204 -6.47 -1.42 2.12
C HIS A 204 -7.26 -1.69 0.85
N VAL A 205 -8.51 -2.10 1.02
CA VAL A 205 -9.46 -2.21 -0.07
C VAL A 205 -10.45 -1.07 0.05
N LEU A 206 -10.54 -0.27 -1.00
CA LEU A 206 -11.42 0.90 -1.11
C LEU A 206 -12.56 0.57 -2.07
N SER A 207 -13.79 0.89 -1.71
CA SER A 207 -14.97 0.71 -2.55
C SER A 207 -15.51 2.07 -2.97
N PHE A 208 -15.55 2.30 -4.27
CA PHE A 208 -16.09 3.53 -4.88
C PHE A 208 -17.43 3.24 -5.52
N ASP A 209 -18.30 4.24 -5.57
CA ASP A 209 -19.52 4.18 -6.37
C ASP A 209 -19.25 4.56 -7.83
N SER A 210 -20.28 4.51 -8.67
CA SER A 210 -20.18 4.85 -10.09
C SER A 210 -19.93 6.33 -10.36
N ALA A 211 -20.03 7.19 -9.34
CA ALA A 211 -19.73 8.62 -9.43
C ALA A 211 -18.30 8.94 -8.98
N GLY A 212 -17.49 7.94 -8.60
CA GLY A 212 -16.12 8.11 -8.11
C GLY A 212 -16.02 8.48 -6.62
N ALA A 213 -17.11 8.40 -5.85
CA ALA A 213 -17.08 8.67 -4.44
C ALA A 213 -16.74 7.42 -3.63
N LEU A 214 -15.81 7.54 -2.66
CA LEU A 214 -15.51 6.45 -1.72
C LEU A 214 -16.72 6.19 -0.82
N VAL A 215 -17.27 4.98 -0.85
CA VAL A 215 -18.41 4.58 -0.03
C VAL A 215 -18.03 3.76 1.19
N ALA A 216 -16.98 2.95 1.08
CA ALA A 216 -16.48 2.14 2.18
C ALA A 216 -15.02 1.76 1.98
N TRP A 217 -14.36 1.39 3.06
CA TRP A 217 -12.99 0.88 3.05
C TRP A 217 -12.81 -0.20 4.11
N ARG A 218 -11.78 -1.01 3.96
CA ARG A 218 -11.34 -1.96 4.99
C ARG A 218 -9.83 -2.17 4.93
N ALA A 219 -9.22 -2.43 6.09
CA ALA A 219 -7.86 -2.89 6.18
C ALA A 219 -7.80 -4.42 6.03
N VAL A 220 -6.74 -4.89 5.41
CA VAL A 220 -6.31 -6.28 5.38
C VAL A 220 -4.91 -6.31 5.97
N ILE A 221 -4.70 -7.17 6.97
CA ILE A 221 -3.44 -7.24 7.71
C ILE A 221 -2.81 -8.61 7.45
N LEU A 222 -1.59 -8.61 6.94
CA LEU A 222 -0.75 -9.80 6.86
C LEU A 222 0.15 -9.84 8.08
N HIS A 223 0.03 -10.91 8.86
CA HIS A 223 0.79 -11.11 10.10
C HIS A 223 2.10 -11.87 9.87
N PRO A 224 3.08 -11.77 10.80
CA PRO A 224 4.37 -12.47 10.68
C PRO A 224 4.27 -14.01 10.58
N ASP A 225 3.20 -14.60 11.08
CA ASP A 225 2.93 -16.04 10.98
C ASP A 225 2.22 -16.44 9.67
N ALA A 226 2.15 -15.52 8.71
CA ALA A 226 1.45 -15.64 7.45
C ALA A 226 -0.09 -15.77 7.58
N SER A 227 -0.66 -15.58 8.75
CA SER A 227 -2.11 -15.43 8.89
C SER A 227 -2.57 -14.08 8.35
N VAL A 228 -3.85 -13.98 7.97
CA VAL A 228 -4.44 -12.77 7.40
C VAL A 228 -5.68 -12.38 8.18
N THR A 229 -5.72 -11.14 8.64
CA THR A 229 -6.93 -10.53 9.19
C THR A 229 -7.59 -9.65 8.14
N VAL A 230 -8.84 -9.96 7.78
CA VAL A 230 -9.66 -9.11 6.92
C VAL A 230 -10.61 -8.31 7.80
N GLY A 231 -10.40 -6.99 7.87
CA GLY A 231 -11.24 -6.08 8.63
C GLY A 231 -12.66 -5.98 8.07
N ALA A 232 -13.60 -5.60 8.92
CA ALA A 232 -14.95 -5.28 8.47
C ALA A 232 -14.95 -4.06 7.56
N TRP A 233 -15.89 -3.98 6.62
CA TRP A 233 -16.13 -2.77 5.85
C TRP A 233 -16.54 -1.61 6.77
N ARG A 234 -15.89 -0.49 6.61
CA ARG A 234 -16.16 0.76 7.34
C ARG A 234 -16.76 1.76 6.36
N PRO A 235 -18.04 2.14 6.52
CA PRO A 235 -18.67 3.14 5.65
C PRO A 235 -18.06 4.52 5.88
N VAL A 236 -18.05 5.35 4.85
CA VAL A 236 -17.60 6.74 4.94
C VAL A 236 -18.74 7.59 5.53
N PRO A 237 -18.52 8.32 6.63
CA PRO A 237 -19.53 9.17 7.24
C PRO A 237 -19.98 10.29 6.31
N GLY A 238 -21.29 10.54 6.24
CA GLY A 238 -21.85 11.66 5.49
C GLY A 238 -22.15 11.42 4.01
N ILE A 239 -21.72 10.28 3.45
CA ILE A 239 -22.26 9.81 2.17
C ILE A 239 -23.50 9.01 2.51
N SER A 240 -24.66 9.69 2.52
CA SER A 240 -25.93 8.98 2.49
C SER A 240 -25.95 8.20 1.20
N SER A 241 -25.78 6.86 1.29
CA SER A 241 -26.09 5.98 0.18
C SER A 241 -27.53 6.26 -0.21
N GLY A 242 -27.71 7.04 -1.28
CA GLY A 242 -29.00 7.18 -1.94
C GLY A 242 -29.37 5.76 -2.36
N GLN A 243 -30.18 5.15 -1.52
CA GLN A 243 -31.10 4.08 -1.72
C GLN A 243 -30.89 3.28 -3.03
N GLU A 244 -30.02 2.28 -2.96
CA GLU A 244 -30.26 1.02 -3.64
C GLU A 244 -30.26 -0.07 -2.59
N THR A 245 -31.39 -0.27 -1.97
CA THR A 245 -31.80 -1.52 -1.36
C THR A 245 -31.89 -2.53 -2.49
N ALA A 246 -30.76 -3.10 -2.90
CA ALA A 246 -30.77 -4.40 -3.54
C ALA A 246 -31.35 -5.35 -2.48
N THR A 247 -32.60 -5.65 -2.63
CA THR A 247 -33.30 -6.72 -1.91
C THR A 247 -32.46 -7.98 -2.11
N MET A 248 -31.60 -8.30 -1.16
CA MET A 248 -31.06 -9.64 -1.01
C MET A 248 -32.26 -10.53 -0.76
N ALA A 249 -32.72 -11.18 -1.81
CA ALA A 249 -33.71 -12.23 -1.72
C ALA A 249 -33.18 -13.26 -0.70
N SER A 250 -33.85 -13.33 0.43
CA SER A 250 -33.67 -14.39 1.40
C SER A 250 -33.94 -15.71 0.71
N THR A 251 -32.88 -16.44 0.38
CA THR A 251 -33.01 -17.85 0.03
C THR A 251 -33.46 -18.61 1.26
N PRO A 252 -34.51 -19.42 1.16
CA PRO A 252 -34.98 -20.17 2.29
C PRO A 252 -33.95 -21.22 2.73
N ASP A 253 -33.79 -21.26 4.05
CA ASP A 253 -33.12 -22.27 4.82
C ASP A 253 -33.34 -23.69 4.25
N SER A 254 -32.31 -24.26 3.63
CA SER A 254 -32.29 -25.66 3.24
C SER A 254 -31.32 -26.36 4.19
N SER A 255 -31.91 -26.85 5.28
CA SER A 255 -31.29 -27.81 6.19
C SER A 255 -30.94 -29.09 5.41
N ALA A 256 -29.73 -29.14 4.88
CA ALA A 256 -29.13 -30.34 4.34
C ALA A 256 -28.30 -31.02 5.43
N SER A 257 -28.83 -32.13 5.86
CA SER A 257 -28.22 -33.11 6.75
C SER A 257 -26.82 -33.49 6.27
N ALA A 258 -25.80 -33.25 7.06
CA ALA A 258 -24.43 -33.64 6.76
C ALA A 258 -24.30 -35.18 6.87
N THR A 259 -24.03 -35.82 5.74
CA THR A 259 -23.58 -37.21 5.68
C THR A 259 -22.09 -37.28 6.05
N PRO A 260 -21.63 -38.17 6.91
CA PRO A 260 -20.23 -38.23 7.32
C PRO A 260 -19.36 -38.76 6.15
N VAL A 261 -18.31 -38.02 5.86
CA VAL A 261 -17.25 -38.42 4.91
C VAL A 261 -16.41 -39.53 5.55
N PRO A 262 -16.14 -40.64 4.85
CA PRO A 262 -15.30 -41.72 5.39
C PRO A 262 -13.82 -41.27 5.46
N THR A 263 -13.21 -41.55 6.60
CA THR A 263 -11.78 -41.34 6.88
C THR A 263 -10.94 -42.28 5.99
N PRO A 264 -9.93 -41.76 5.26
CA PRO A 264 -9.01 -42.66 4.59
C PRO A 264 -8.01 -43.26 5.61
N THR A 265 -8.11 -44.57 5.78
CA THR A 265 -7.12 -45.40 6.47
C THR A 265 -6.01 -45.74 5.48
N GLY A 266 -4.77 -45.39 5.81
CA GLY A 266 -3.62 -45.88 5.03
C GLY A 266 -2.45 -44.90 4.99
N ALA A 267 -1.69 -44.80 6.05
CA ALA A 267 -0.34 -44.24 6.00
C ALA A 267 0.66 -45.33 5.53
N PRO A 268 1.52 -45.06 4.56
CA PRO A 268 2.67 -45.90 4.36
C PRO A 268 3.77 -45.53 5.34
N GLN A 269 4.28 -46.53 6.06
CA GLN A 269 5.46 -46.46 6.89
C GLN A 269 6.68 -46.17 6.01
N SER A 270 7.35 -45.06 6.29
CA SER A 270 8.68 -44.77 5.73
C SER A 270 9.72 -45.40 6.64
N THR A 271 10.41 -46.39 6.12
CA THR A 271 11.62 -47.00 6.72
C THR A 271 12.77 -45.98 6.59
N ARG A 272 13.31 -45.60 7.74
CA ARG A 272 14.53 -44.80 7.89
C ARG A 272 15.76 -45.75 7.74
N PRO A 273 16.77 -45.44 6.94
CA PRO A 273 18.08 -46.04 7.11
C PRO A 273 18.84 -45.23 8.18
N GLU A 274 19.28 -45.90 9.22
CA GLU A 274 20.39 -45.44 10.05
C GLU A 274 21.67 -45.63 9.25
N ASP A 275 22.47 -44.60 9.09
CA ASP A 275 23.91 -44.79 9.05
C ASP A 275 24.60 -43.54 9.64
N GLY A 276 25.50 -43.88 10.59
CA GLY A 276 26.26 -42.94 11.34
C GLY A 276 27.49 -42.45 10.58
N SER A 277 27.89 -41.26 10.91
CA SER A 277 29.30 -40.87 11.07
C SER A 277 29.37 -39.37 11.36
N ALA A 278 29.77 -39.04 12.58
CA ALA A 278 30.25 -37.72 12.96
C ALA A 278 31.64 -37.47 12.37
N PRO A 279 31.96 -36.27 11.94
CA PRO A 279 33.33 -35.77 11.89
C PRO A 279 33.62 -34.82 13.04
N GLN A 280 34.81 -35.03 13.56
CA GLN A 280 35.52 -34.43 14.66
C GLN A 280 35.73 -32.91 14.52
N GLU A 281 35.75 -32.27 15.69
CA GLU A 281 36.32 -30.95 15.94
C GLU A 281 37.72 -30.79 15.34
N GLY A 282 37.94 -29.68 14.68
CA GLY A 282 39.25 -29.25 14.21
C GLY A 282 39.53 -27.83 14.72
N ALA A 283 40.55 -27.76 15.57
CA ALA A 283 41.17 -26.68 16.29
C ALA A 283 41.26 -25.30 15.61
N GLU A 284 41.07 -24.26 16.44
CA GLU A 284 41.57 -22.90 16.21
C GLU A 284 43.08 -22.86 16.03
N PRO A 285 43.62 -21.89 15.31
CA PRO A 285 44.92 -21.33 15.57
C PRO A 285 44.82 -19.94 16.18
N GLN A 286 45.35 -19.81 17.37
CA GLN A 286 45.82 -18.59 17.98
C GLN A 286 47.12 -18.09 17.32
N GLY A 287 47.33 -16.81 17.32
CA GLY A 287 48.60 -16.14 17.03
C GLY A 287 48.40 -14.97 16.09
N GLU A 288 48.91 -13.81 16.22
CA GLU A 288 49.87 -13.22 17.17
C GLU A 288 49.71 -11.67 16.98
N SER A 289 49.88 -10.96 18.05
CA SER A 289 50.06 -9.52 18.08
C SER A 289 51.41 -9.11 17.52
N GLU A 290 51.49 -8.14 16.64
CA GLU A 290 52.68 -7.32 16.51
C GLU A 290 52.30 -5.85 16.32
N SER A 291 52.73 -5.07 17.28
CA SER A 291 52.87 -3.63 17.28
C SER A 291 54.15 -3.24 16.54
N SER A 292 54.14 -2.17 15.75
CA SER A 292 55.23 -1.16 15.75
C SER A 292 55.01 -0.07 14.73
N ASP A 293 54.99 1.13 15.24
CA ASP A 293 55.65 2.37 14.81
C ASP A 293 55.96 2.60 13.32
N GLY A 294 55.50 3.85 12.88
CA GLY A 294 55.95 4.48 11.67
C GLY A 294 55.00 5.61 11.26
#